data_a1e60d79225249688df877d6c8ef5ea9
#
_entry.id   a1e60d79225249688df877d6c8ef5ea9
#
_cell.length_a   1.000
_cell.length_b   1.000
_cell.length_c   1.000
_cell.angle_alpha   90.00
_cell.angle_beta   90.00
_cell.angle_gamma   90.00
#
_symmetry.space_group_name_H-M   'P 1'
#
loop_
_entity.id
_entity.type
_entity.pdbx_description
1 polymer ?
#
loop_
_entity_poly.entity_id
_entity_poly.type
_entity_poly.pdbx_seq_one_letter_code
_entity_poly.pdbx_strand_id
1 'polypeptide(L)'
;MSQVVILRPQPGGQATLARAAAAGIDAVAIPLFTIAAVEWVAPAASEFDALLLTSANAVRHGAAQYAGLRQLPTYCVSEATAFAAREAGFAVVGIGAGNAEALIERVPRGLRLLHLAGRDHRAIPGVTAIVVYASAEIDPPPSLKTLNGGVAMVHSPRAGARLAELVEQRGDIGIAAISAAAAAACGPGWREVQAIDAPEDGALLALAAALCQNR
;
A
#
# COMPACT_ATOMS: atom_id res chain seq x y z
N MET A 1 0.24 14.77 24.96
CA MET A 1 0.65 13.36 24.93
C MET A 1 1.22 13.08 23.57
N SER A 2 2.24 12.23 23.50
CA SER A 2 2.88 11.84 22.23
C SER A 2 1.97 10.89 21.48
N GLN A 3 1.59 11.21 20.22
CA GLN A 3 0.66 10.41 19.44
C GLN A 3 1.36 9.77 18.24
N VAL A 4 0.92 8.57 17.87
CA VAL A 4 1.36 7.90 16.65
C VAL A 4 0.54 8.43 15.47
N VAL A 5 1.21 8.89 14.41
CA VAL A 5 0.57 9.38 13.18
C VAL A 5 0.84 8.41 12.04
N ILE A 6 -0.23 7.81 11.52
CA ILE A 6 -0.20 6.81 10.45
C ILE A 6 -0.37 7.53 9.10
N LEU A 7 0.67 7.53 8.25
CA LEU A 7 0.71 8.32 7.01
C LEU A 7 0.29 7.56 5.76
N ARG A 8 0.01 6.25 5.86
CA ARG A 8 -0.34 5.42 4.71
C ARG A 8 -1.76 5.66 4.21
N PRO A 9 -2.02 5.50 2.89
CA PRO A 9 -3.35 5.66 2.31
C PRO A 9 -4.35 4.59 2.78
N GLN A 10 -5.63 4.88 2.56
CA GLN A 10 -6.72 3.93 2.81
C GLN A 10 -6.71 2.81 1.76
N PRO A 11 -7.20 1.59 2.10
CA PRO A 11 -7.76 1.21 3.41
C PRO A 11 -6.69 0.78 4.43
N GLY A 12 -5.40 0.78 4.06
CA GLY A 12 -4.31 0.35 4.91
C GLY A 12 -4.20 1.20 6.19
N GLY A 13 -4.39 2.51 6.08
CA GLY A 13 -4.37 3.42 7.23
C GLY A 13 -5.41 3.07 8.27
N GLN A 14 -6.64 2.77 7.84
CA GLN A 14 -7.72 2.36 8.75
C GLN A 14 -7.43 1.01 9.42
N ALA A 15 -6.85 0.06 8.68
CA ALA A 15 -6.49 -1.24 9.24
C ALA A 15 -5.39 -1.13 10.31
N THR A 16 -4.40 -0.26 10.09
CA THR A 16 -3.36 0.04 11.09
C THR A 16 -3.96 0.77 12.30
N LEU A 17 -4.86 1.72 12.09
CA LEU A 17 -5.54 2.45 13.17
C LEU A 17 -6.37 1.49 14.05
N ALA A 18 -7.08 0.54 13.44
CA ALA A 18 -7.83 -0.47 14.20
C ALA A 18 -6.91 -1.37 15.06
N ARG A 19 -5.72 -1.74 14.55
CA ARG A 19 -4.71 -2.47 15.34
C ARG A 19 -4.19 -1.62 16.51
N ALA A 20 -3.91 -0.32 16.26
CA ALA A 20 -3.48 0.59 17.30
C ALA A 20 -4.51 0.67 18.43
N ALA A 21 -5.79 0.84 18.08
CA ALA A 21 -6.88 0.87 19.05
C ALA A 21 -6.99 -0.44 19.86
N ALA A 22 -6.88 -1.60 19.21
CA ALA A 22 -6.88 -2.90 19.87
C ALA A 22 -5.69 -3.11 20.81
N ALA A 23 -4.55 -2.45 20.54
CA ALA A 23 -3.35 -2.47 21.38
C ALA A 23 -3.31 -1.34 22.43
N GLY A 24 -4.35 -0.49 22.53
CA GLY A 24 -4.39 0.65 23.45
C GLY A 24 -3.40 1.76 23.10
N ILE A 25 -2.95 1.84 21.84
CA ILE A 25 -2.02 2.85 21.36
C ILE A 25 -2.80 4.07 20.85
N ASP A 26 -2.48 5.27 21.36
CA ASP A 26 -3.07 6.51 20.86
C ASP A 26 -2.50 6.84 19.48
N ALA A 27 -3.34 6.74 18.46
CA ALA A 27 -2.94 6.91 17.07
C ALA A 27 -4.00 7.65 16.26
N VAL A 28 -3.55 8.33 15.21
CA VAL A 28 -4.41 8.99 14.23
C VAL A 28 -3.92 8.67 12.80
N ALA A 29 -4.85 8.51 11.86
CA ALA A 29 -4.51 8.31 10.46
C ALA A 29 -4.61 9.66 9.71
N ILE A 30 -3.49 10.13 9.19
CA ILE A 30 -3.37 11.33 8.36
C ILE A 30 -2.63 10.92 7.07
N PRO A 31 -3.32 10.33 6.10
CA PRO A 31 -2.69 9.85 4.88
C PRO A 31 -2.11 11.02 4.06
N LEU A 32 -0.91 10.83 3.51
CA LEU A 32 -0.29 11.79 2.59
C LEU A 32 -0.66 11.53 1.13
N PHE A 33 -1.19 10.35 0.85
CA PHE A 33 -1.59 9.90 -0.48
C PHE A 33 -2.99 9.32 -0.45
N THR A 34 -3.67 9.46 -1.58
CA THR A 34 -4.93 8.75 -1.87
C THR A 34 -4.70 7.73 -2.98
N ILE A 35 -5.47 6.66 -2.97
CA ILE A 35 -5.51 5.74 -4.12
C ILE A 35 -6.69 6.16 -4.99
N ALA A 36 -6.42 6.42 -6.26
CA ALA A 36 -7.41 6.86 -7.23
C ALA A 36 -7.39 6.00 -8.49
N ALA A 37 -8.54 5.89 -9.14
CA ALA A 37 -8.63 5.30 -10.46
C ALA A 37 -7.81 6.09 -11.48
N VAL A 38 -7.27 5.39 -12.46
CA VAL A 38 -6.62 5.99 -13.64
C VAL A 38 -7.51 5.67 -14.84
N GLU A 39 -7.61 6.56 -15.80
CA GLU A 39 -8.25 6.24 -17.07
C GLU A 39 -7.47 5.13 -17.79
N TRP A 40 -8.20 4.12 -18.24
CA TRP A 40 -7.64 3.00 -18.97
C TRP A 40 -8.69 2.41 -19.91
N VAL A 41 -8.27 1.64 -20.88
CA VAL A 41 -9.16 0.95 -21.81
C VAL A 41 -8.95 -0.55 -21.60
N ALA A 42 -10.06 -1.27 -21.38
CA ALA A 42 -10.00 -2.71 -21.24
C ALA A 42 -9.66 -3.34 -22.61
N PRO A 43 -8.65 -4.21 -22.69
CA PRO A 43 -8.34 -4.95 -23.89
C PRO A 43 -9.40 -6.02 -24.13
N ALA A 44 -9.43 -6.61 -25.33
CA ALA A 44 -10.30 -7.72 -25.59
C ALA A 44 -9.91 -8.94 -24.72
N ALA A 45 -10.88 -9.55 -24.04
CA ALA A 45 -10.61 -10.71 -23.20
C ALA A 45 -10.00 -11.89 -23.98
N SER A 46 -10.30 -12.00 -25.29
CA SER A 46 -9.74 -13.02 -26.19
C SER A 46 -8.24 -12.92 -26.43
N GLU A 47 -7.62 -11.79 -26.06
CA GLU A 47 -6.17 -11.61 -26.15
C GLU A 47 -5.42 -12.29 -24.99
N PHE A 48 -6.13 -12.68 -23.92
CA PHE A 48 -5.57 -13.20 -22.70
C PHE A 48 -6.22 -14.52 -22.28
N ASP A 49 -5.47 -15.32 -21.56
CA ASP A 49 -5.91 -16.61 -21.04
C ASP A 49 -6.24 -16.54 -19.55
N ALA A 50 -5.65 -15.55 -18.82
CA ALA A 50 -5.96 -15.34 -17.41
C ALA A 50 -5.62 -13.91 -16.95
N LEU A 51 -6.21 -13.52 -15.80
CA LEU A 51 -5.95 -12.28 -15.08
C LEU A 51 -5.02 -12.52 -13.89
N LEU A 52 -4.17 -11.52 -13.63
CA LEU A 52 -3.34 -11.42 -12.45
C LEU A 52 -3.73 -10.18 -11.64
N LEU A 53 -4.08 -10.36 -10.38
CA LEU A 53 -4.41 -9.29 -9.45
C LEU A 53 -3.43 -9.31 -8.26
N THR A 54 -2.53 -8.34 -8.22
CA THR A 54 -1.53 -8.19 -7.15
C THR A 54 -1.98 -7.23 -6.04
N SER A 55 -3.17 -6.64 -6.17
CA SER A 55 -3.74 -5.74 -5.16
C SER A 55 -5.26 -5.67 -5.28
N ALA A 56 -5.94 -5.65 -4.15
CA ALA A 56 -7.38 -5.36 -4.09
C ALA A 56 -7.74 -3.95 -4.63
N ASN A 57 -6.77 -3.03 -4.70
CA ASN A 57 -6.99 -1.71 -5.28
C ASN A 57 -7.25 -1.78 -6.78
N ALA A 58 -6.69 -2.74 -7.51
CA ALA A 58 -7.00 -2.95 -8.91
C ALA A 58 -8.50 -3.23 -9.12
N VAL A 59 -9.09 -4.00 -8.21
CA VAL A 59 -10.53 -4.30 -8.23
C VAL A 59 -11.35 -3.07 -7.84
N ARG A 60 -10.99 -2.39 -6.75
CA ARG A 60 -11.75 -1.24 -6.23
C ARG A 60 -11.76 -0.04 -7.17
N HIS A 61 -10.69 0.16 -7.91
CA HIS A 61 -10.49 1.34 -8.78
C HIS A 61 -10.54 1.03 -10.28
N GLY A 62 -10.54 -0.24 -10.69
CA GLY A 62 -10.63 -0.63 -12.10
C GLY A 62 -12.00 -0.36 -12.75
N ALA A 63 -13.02 -0.05 -11.95
CA ALA A 63 -14.35 0.36 -12.33
C ALA A 63 -15.11 -0.62 -13.25
N ALA A 64 -16.11 -0.10 -13.98
CA ALA A 64 -16.95 -0.90 -14.88
C ALA A 64 -16.18 -1.48 -16.09
N GLN A 65 -15.00 -0.94 -16.39
CA GLN A 65 -14.24 -1.30 -17.59
C GLN A 65 -13.76 -2.77 -17.59
N TYR A 66 -13.59 -3.41 -16.42
CA TYR A 66 -13.22 -4.82 -16.35
C TYR A 66 -14.39 -5.79 -16.53
N ALA A 67 -15.60 -5.31 -16.84
CA ALA A 67 -16.78 -6.20 -16.96
C ALA A 67 -16.55 -7.33 -17.96
N GLY A 68 -15.95 -7.05 -19.12
CA GLY A 68 -15.61 -8.05 -20.13
C GLY A 68 -14.48 -9.01 -19.71
N LEU A 69 -13.69 -8.67 -18.71
CA LEU A 69 -12.56 -9.46 -18.24
C LEU A 69 -12.92 -10.44 -17.11
N ARG A 70 -14.10 -10.30 -16.48
CA ARG A 70 -14.53 -11.11 -15.33
C ARG A 70 -14.58 -12.60 -15.59
N GLN A 71 -14.81 -12.99 -16.85
CA GLN A 71 -14.85 -14.40 -17.27
C GLN A 71 -13.47 -15.07 -17.34
N LEU A 72 -12.38 -14.27 -17.32
CA LEU A 72 -11.05 -14.83 -17.35
C LEU A 72 -10.71 -15.48 -16.00
N PRO A 73 -10.10 -16.68 -15.99
CA PRO A 73 -9.53 -17.26 -14.79
C PRO A 73 -8.62 -16.25 -14.08
N THR A 74 -8.88 -15.99 -12.79
CA THR A 74 -8.21 -14.90 -12.07
C THR A 74 -7.32 -15.46 -10.96
N TYR A 75 -6.06 -15.07 -10.97
CA TYR A 75 -5.07 -15.37 -9.94
C TYR A 75 -4.84 -14.16 -9.05
N CYS A 76 -4.97 -14.33 -7.74
CA CYS A 76 -4.86 -13.26 -6.75
C CYS A 76 -3.65 -13.46 -5.83
N VAL A 77 -2.91 -12.39 -5.54
CA VAL A 77 -1.70 -12.45 -4.72
C VAL A 77 -1.97 -12.87 -3.26
N SER A 78 -3.17 -12.63 -2.74
CA SER A 78 -3.55 -12.89 -1.35
C SER A 78 -5.05 -13.11 -1.19
N GLU A 79 -5.47 -13.66 -0.05
CA GLU A 79 -6.89 -13.82 0.30
C GLU A 79 -7.66 -12.49 0.31
N ALA A 80 -7.06 -11.41 0.79
CA ALA A 80 -7.70 -10.09 0.77
C ALA A 80 -7.98 -9.59 -0.66
N THR A 81 -7.08 -9.87 -1.60
CA THR A 81 -7.27 -9.57 -3.02
C THR A 81 -8.31 -10.50 -3.64
N ALA A 82 -8.28 -11.78 -3.30
CA ALA A 82 -9.24 -12.78 -3.78
C ALA A 82 -10.66 -12.48 -3.29
N PHE A 83 -10.81 -12.08 -2.04
CA PHE A 83 -12.10 -11.65 -1.50
C PHE A 83 -12.67 -10.48 -2.30
N ALA A 84 -11.90 -9.41 -2.49
CA ALA A 84 -12.33 -8.27 -3.28
C ALA A 84 -12.67 -8.65 -4.73
N ALA A 85 -11.91 -9.56 -5.34
CA ALA A 85 -12.14 -10.03 -6.70
C ALA A 85 -13.45 -10.82 -6.81
N ARG A 86 -13.74 -11.74 -5.86
CA ARG A 86 -15.00 -12.50 -5.84
C ARG A 86 -16.22 -11.60 -5.67
N GLU A 87 -16.15 -10.63 -4.73
CA GLU A 87 -17.22 -9.63 -4.55
C GLU A 87 -17.49 -8.81 -5.83
N ALA A 88 -16.46 -8.58 -6.64
CA ALA A 88 -16.58 -7.90 -7.94
C ALA A 88 -16.97 -8.81 -9.09
N GLY A 89 -17.18 -10.11 -8.83
CA GLY A 89 -17.64 -11.11 -9.81
C GLY A 89 -16.54 -11.72 -10.69
N PHE A 90 -15.27 -11.68 -10.27
CA PHE A 90 -14.18 -12.37 -10.97
C PHE A 90 -14.13 -13.86 -10.62
N ALA A 91 -13.77 -14.68 -11.61
CA ALA A 91 -13.58 -16.12 -11.46
C ALA A 91 -12.19 -16.43 -10.82
N VAL A 92 -12.09 -16.37 -9.49
CA VAL A 92 -10.83 -16.62 -8.78
C VAL A 92 -10.51 -18.12 -8.78
N VAL A 93 -9.42 -18.51 -9.43
CA VAL A 93 -8.96 -19.90 -9.58
C VAL A 93 -7.66 -20.20 -8.83
N GLY A 94 -6.92 -19.17 -8.38
CA GLY A 94 -5.69 -19.36 -7.63
C GLY A 94 -5.36 -18.20 -6.72
N ILE A 95 -4.74 -18.52 -5.56
CA ILE A 95 -4.34 -17.52 -4.56
C ILE A 95 -2.89 -17.78 -4.16
N GLY A 96 -2.09 -16.72 -4.20
CA GLY A 96 -0.68 -16.74 -3.80
C GLY A 96 -0.47 -16.54 -2.31
N ALA A 97 0.80 -16.59 -1.90
CA ALA A 97 1.24 -16.45 -0.52
C ALA A 97 1.65 -15.01 -0.13
N GLY A 98 1.14 -13.99 -0.86
CA GLY A 98 1.34 -12.59 -0.50
C GLY A 98 2.33 -11.80 -1.37
N ASN A 99 3.04 -12.43 -2.31
CA ASN A 99 3.89 -11.73 -3.28
C ASN A 99 3.63 -12.20 -4.72
N ALA A 100 4.02 -11.38 -5.70
CA ALA A 100 3.76 -11.64 -7.11
C ALA A 100 4.59 -12.80 -7.67
N GLU A 101 5.82 -12.96 -7.22
CA GLU A 101 6.73 -14.03 -7.63
C GLU A 101 6.18 -15.40 -7.25
N ALA A 102 5.77 -15.59 -5.99
CA ALA A 102 5.16 -16.84 -5.52
C ALA A 102 3.80 -17.12 -6.18
N LEU A 103 3.08 -16.07 -6.61
CA LEU A 103 1.85 -16.25 -7.36
C LEU A 103 2.12 -16.77 -8.77
N ILE A 104 3.10 -16.20 -9.48
CA ILE A 104 3.48 -16.60 -10.85
C ILE A 104 3.92 -18.06 -10.91
N GLU A 105 4.62 -18.56 -9.90
CA GLU A 105 5.02 -19.98 -9.80
C GLU A 105 3.83 -20.94 -9.79
N ARG A 106 2.66 -20.48 -9.36
CA ARG A 106 1.41 -21.27 -9.32
C ARG A 106 0.56 -21.15 -10.59
N VAL A 107 0.89 -20.19 -11.45
CA VAL A 107 0.18 -20.01 -12.73
C VAL A 107 0.72 -21.01 -13.74
N PRO A 108 -0.12 -21.73 -14.48
CA PRO A 108 0.32 -22.61 -15.57
C PRO A 108 1.17 -21.85 -16.59
N ARG A 109 2.26 -22.49 -17.03
CA ARG A 109 3.18 -21.86 -18.02
C ARG A 109 2.51 -21.72 -19.38
N GLY A 110 2.92 -20.71 -20.13
CA GLY A 110 2.47 -20.49 -21.51
C GLY A 110 1.17 -19.71 -21.64
N LEU A 111 0.55 -19.29 -20.53
CA LEU A 111 -0.63 -18.43 -20.57
C LEU A 111 -0.26 -16.98 -20.89
N ARG A 112 -1.09 -16.35 -21.73
CA ARG A 112 -1.05 -14.89 -21.95
C ARG A 112 -1.73 -14.22 -20.75
N LEU A 113 -0.95 -13.61 -19.89
CA LEU A 113 -1.43 -13.02 -18.64
C LEU A 113 -1.66 -11.51 -18.78
N LEU A 114 -2.80 -11.04 -18.29
CA LEU A 114 -3.09 -9.62 -18.09
C LEU A 114 -3.01 -9.27 -16.61
N HIS A 115 -2.15 -8.32 -16.27
CA HIS A 115 -2.02 -7.78 -14.92
C HIS A 115 -2.72 -6.42 -14.83
N LEU A 116 -3.83 -6.33 -14.09
CA LEU A 116 -4.41 -5.04 -13.72
C LEU A 116 -3.62 -4.47 -12.55
N ALA A 117 -2.80 -3.46 -12.83
CA ALA A 117 -1.72 -3.00 -11.97
C ALA A 117 -1.94 -1.59 -11.40
N GLY A 118 -1.27 -1.29 -10.29
CA GLY A 118 -1.03 0.10 -9.88
C GLY A 118 0.11 0.73 -10.67
N ARG A 119 0.18 2.05 -10.76
CA ARG A 119 1.22 2.78 -11.50
C ARG A 119 2.64 2.40 -11.07
N ASP A 120 2.85 2.23 -9.79
CA ASP A 120 4.16 1.93 -9.19
C ASP A 120 4.41 0.40 -9.07
N HIS A 121 3.82 -0.42 -9.96
CA HIS A 121 4.00 -1.86 -9.96
C HIS A 121 5.40 -2.26 -10.46
N ARG A 122 5.88 -3.41 -10.00
CA ARG A 122 7.06 -4.05 -10.60
C ARG A 122 6.63 -4.80 -11.85
N ALA A 123 7.39 -4.63 -12.93
CA ALA A 123 7.18 -5.40 -14.15
C ALA A 123 7.42 -6.90 -13.89
N ILE A 124 6.52 -7.73 -14.39
CA ILE A 124 6.63 -9.19 -14.33
C ILE A 124 6.97 -9.67 -15.75
N PRO A 125 8.11 -10.35 -15.96
CA PRO A 125 8.51 -10.82 -17.29
C PRO A 125 7.42 -11.66 -17.94
N GLY A 126 7.09 -11.34 -19.20
CA GLY A 126 6.09 -12.09 -19.98
C GLY A 126 4.63 -11.80 -19.62
N VAL A 127 4.37 -10.84 -18.74
CA VAL A 127 3.01 -10.43 -18.35
C VAL A 127 2.70 -9.04 -18.91
N THR A 128 1.57 -8.89 -19.59
CA THR A 128 1.07 -7.59 -20.03
C THR A 128 0.43 -6.86 -18.85
N ALA A 129 0.95 -5.68 -18.51
CA ALA A 129 0.39 -4.88 -17.41
C ALA A 129 -0.39 -3.67 -17.97
N ILE A 130 -1.54 -3.42 -17.35
CA ILE A 130 -2.33 -2.20 -17.58
C ILE A 130 -2.52 -1.49 -16.23
N VAL A 131 -2.18 -0.20 -16.20
CA VAL A 131 -2.33 0.62 -15.01
C VAL A 131 -3.79 1.05 -14.87
N VAL A 132 -4.44 0.63 -13.79
CA VAL A 132 -5.86 0.90 -13.52
C VAL A 132 -6.08 1.76 -12.27
N TYR A 133 -5.05 1.94 -11.44
CA TYR A 133 -5.05 2.86 -10.31
C TYR A 133 -3.66 3.45 -10.06
N ALA A 134 -3.62 4.55 -9.34
CA ALA A 134 -2.38 5.15 -8.89
C ALA A 134 -2.51 5.69 -7.45
N SER A 135 -1.37 5.75 -6.75
CA SER A 135 -1.24 6.53 -5.54
C SER A 135 -0.92 7.98 -5.92
N ALA A 136 -1.79 8.91 -5.59
CA ALA A 136 -1.62 10.34 -5.82
C ALA A 136 -1.41 11.07 -4.49
N GLU A 137 -0.61 12.14 -4.50
CA GLU A 137 -0.49 13.02 -3.35
C GLU A 137 -1.82 13.70 -3.06
N ILE A 138 -2.11 13.90 -1.78
CA ILE A 138 -3.28 14.67 -1.38
C ILE A 138 -2.92 16.16 -1.55
N ASP A 139 -3.73 16.85 -2.33
CA ASP A 139 -3.60 18.28 -2.59
C ASP A 139 -4.96 18.99 -2.34
N PRO A 140 -5.02 20.02 -1.48
CA PRO A 140 -3.95 20.53 -0.63
C PRO A 140 -3.48 19.48 0.40
N PRO A 141 -2.20 19.53 0.85
CA PRO A 141 -1.68 18.57 1.79
C PRO A 141 -2.40 18.66 3.15
N PRO A 142 -2.58 17.53 3.86
CA PRO A 142 -3.24 17.53 5.16
C PRO A 142 -2.41 18.28 6.21
N SER A 143 -3.08 18.82 7.21
CA SER A 143 -2.40 19.42 8.37
C SER A 143 -1.69 18.35 9.18
N LEU A 144 -0.37 18.51 9.38
CA LEU A 144 0.48 17.63 10.19
C LEU A 144 0.77 18.18 11.59
N LYS A 145 0.01 19.18 12.07
CA LYS A 145 0.20 19.78 13.40
C LYS A 145 0.14 18.75 14.54
N THR A 146 -0.68 17.72 14.39
CA THR A 146 -0.80 16.61 15.35
C THR A 146 0.49 15.82 15.52
N LEU A 147 1.40 15.91 14.53
CA LEU A 147 2.68 15.21 14.57
C LEU A 147 3.71 15.87 15.52
N ASN A 148 3.50 17.12 15.92
CA ASN A 148 4.42 17.83 16.82
C ASN A 148 4.61 17.06 18.14
N GLY A 149 5.85 16.69 18.43
CA GLY A 149 6.20 15.86 19.57
C GLY A 149 5.71 14.42 19.50
N GLY A 150 5.16 13.98 18.37
CA GLY A 150 4.69 12.62 18.11
C GLY A 150 5.68 11.76 17.37
N VAL A 151 5.16 10.65 16.81
CA VAL A 151 5.91 9.70 15.99
C VAL A 151 5.16 9.43 14.68
N ALA A 152 5.82 9.62 13.54
CA ALA A 152 5.29 9.27 12.23
C ALA A 152 5.60 7.82 11.88
N MET A 153 4.56 7.06 11.48
CA MET A 153 4.71 5.74 10.85
C MET A 153 4.85 5.88 9.35
N VAL A 154 6.02 5.54 8.82
CA VAL A 154 6.38 5.70 7.41
C VAL A 154 6.44 4.33 6.72
N HIS A 155 5.48 4.07 5.82
CA HIS A 155 5.28 2.77 5.17
C HIS A 155 5.92 2.65 3.77
N SER A 156 6.60 3.68 3.30
CA SER A 156 7.30 3.64 2.01
C SER A 156 8.31 4.77 1.88
N PRO A 157 9.35 4.64 1.03
CA PRO A 157 10.28 5.73 0.72
C PRO A 157 9.55 6.99 0.21
N ARG A 158 8.53 6.83 -0.64
CA ARG A 158 7.73 7.94 -1.16
C ARG A 158 7.02 8.72 -0.05
N ALA A 159 6.48 8.01 0.96
CA ALA A 159 5.86 8.66 2.11
C ALA A 159 6.89 9.39 2.98
N GLY A 160 8.10 8.85 3.12
CA GLY A 160 9.22 9.49 3.82
C GLY A 160 9.64 10.79 3.15
N ALA A 161 9.86 10.76 1.83
CA ALA A 161 10.20 11.94 1.05
C ALA A 161 9.11 13.02 1.15
N ARG A 162 7.84 12.64 0.97
CA ARG A 162 6.72 13.57 1.08
C ARG A 162 6.59 14.19 2.46
N LEU A 163 6.77 13.39 3.52
CA LEU A 163 6.79 13.90 4.89
C LEU A 163 7.89 14.94 5.07
N ALA A 164 9.09 14.68 4.53
CA ALA A 164 10.22 15.58 4.58
C ALA A 164 9.99 16.92 3.86
N GLU A 165 9.22 16.92 2.77
CA GLU A 165 8.81 18.13 2.07
C GLU A 165 7.80 18.98 2.87
N LEU A 166 6.88 18.32 3.58
CA LEU A 166 5.77 18.98 4.28
C LEU A 166 6.13 19.48 5.69
N VAL A 167 7.18 18.94 6.31
CA VAL A 167 7.56 19.26 7.69
C VAL A 167 8.90 19.96 7.72
N GLU A 168 8.90 21.24 8.06
CA GLU A 168 10.12 22.04 8.22
C GLU A 168 10.75 21.86 9.61
N GLN A 169 9.94 21.88 10.66
CA GLN A 169 10.39 21.73 12.05
C GLN A 169 10.27 20.27 12.49
N ARG A 170 11.38 19.56 12.52
CA ARG A 170 11.46 18.10 12.66
C ARG A 170 12.01 17.61 13.99
N GLY A 171 12.70 18.49 14.73
CA GLY A 171 13.55 18.11 15.86
C GLY A 171 12.84 17.49 17.06
N ASP A 172 11.52 17.59 17.15
CA ASP A 172 10.69 16.99 18.20
C ASP A 172 9.90 15.76 17.73
N ILE A 173 10.00 15.38 16.45
CA ILE A 173 9.25 14.31 15.81
C ILE A 173 10.11 13.06 15.64
N GLY A 174 9.62 11.91 16.11
CA GLY A 174 10.22 10.60 15.86
C GLY A 174 9.71 9.96 14.58
N ILE A 175 10.55 9.15 13.93
CA ILE A 175 10.20 8.39 12.71
C ILE A 175 10.32 6.89 12.99
N ALA A 176 9.24 6.16 12.83
CA ALA A 176 9.20 4.71 12.71
C ALA A 176 8.99 4.33 11.25
N ALA A 177 9.98 3.70 10.62
CA ALA A 177 9.97 3.37 9.20
C ALA A 177 9.85 1.86 8.96
N ILE A 178 9.09 1.47 7.92
CA ILE A 178 8.86 0.07 7.53
C ILE A 178 10.13 -0.61 6.98
N SER A 179 11.14 0.16 6.61
CA SER A 179 12.40 -0.34 6.05
C SER A 179 13.49 0.74 6.11
N ALA A 180 14.74 0.33 5.98
CA ALA A 180 15.88 1.24 5.89
C ALA A 180 15.73 2.24 4.72
N ALA A 181 15.19 1.81 3.58
CA ALA A 181 14.93 2.69 2.43
C ALA A 181 13.88 3.77 2.76
N ALA A 182 12.84 3.43 3.52
CA ALA A 182 11.83 4.39 3.95
C ALA A 182 12.40 5.37 4.98
N ALA A 183 13.25 4.90 5.90
CA ALA A 183 13.96 5.75 6.87
C ALA A 183 14.90 6.74 6.17
N ALA A 184 15.72 6.27 5.24
CA ALA A 184 16.65 7.10 4.48
C ALA A 184 15.94 8.20 3.68
N ALA A 185 14.76 7.90 3.12
CA ALA A 185 13.98 8.86 2.35
C ALA A 185 13.39 10.01 3.20
N CYS A 186 13.30 9.86 4.52
CA CYS A 186 12.88 10.94 5.42
C CYS A 186 13.94 12.05 5.53
N GLY A 187 15.21 11.77 5.21
CA GLY A 187 16.31 12.71 5.38
C GLY A 187 16.60 13.02 6.85
N PRO A 188 17.50 14.00 7.11
CA PRO A 188 17.95 14.36 8.46
C PRO A 188 17.02 15.35 9.18
N GLY A 189 17.33 15.60 10.45
CA GLY A 189 16.72 16.67 11.26
C GLY A 189 15.57 16.20 12.15
N TRP A 190 15.19 14.94 12.12
CA TRP A 190 14.21 14.35 13.03
C TRP A 190 14.82 14.08 14.42
N ARG A 191 14.00 14.04 15.46
CA ARG A 191 14.42 13.68 16.81
C ARG A 191 15.17 12.34 16.82
N GLU A 192 14.60 11.36 16.13
CA GLU A 192 15.18 10.04 15.92
C GLU A 192 14.52 9.36 14.72
N VAL A 193 15.25 8.48 14.06
CA VAL A 193 14.75 7.68 12.91
C VAL A 193 15.14 6.24 13.15
N GLN A 194 14.14 5.37 13.23
CA GLN A 194 14.35 3.94 13.36
C GLN A 194 13.56 3.17 12.29
N ALA A 195 14.10 2.06 11.83
CA ALA A 195 13.45 1.16 10.88
C ALA A 195 13.34 -0.25 11.46
N ILE A 196 12.31 -0.99 11.05
CA ILE A 196 12.20 -2.41 11.36
C ILE A 196 12.95 -3.25 10.32
N ASP A 197 13.45 -4.44 10.74
CA ASP A 197 14.19 -5.35 9.86
C ASP A 197 13.28 -6.12 8.91
N ALA A 198 12.14 -6.60 9.41
CA ALA A 198 11.15 -7.32 8.62
C ALA A 198 9.91 -6.44 8.38
N PRO A 199 9.53 -6.14 7.12
CA PRO A 199 8.43 -5.24 6.79
C PRO A 199 7.06 -5.79 7.20
N GLU A 200 6.69 -5.58 8.46
CA GLU A 200 5.42 -5.99 9.05
C GLU A 200 4.76 -4.81 9.78
N ASP A 201 3.46 -4.59 9.53
CA ASP A 201 2.73 -3.44 10.08
C ASP A 201 2.59 -3.49 11.61
N GLY A 202 2.47 -4.70 12.18
CA GLY A 202 2.42 -4.88 13.64
C GLY A 202 3.73 -4.50 14.33
N ALA A 203 4.86 -4.94 13.77
CA ALA A 203 6.20 -4.59 14.28
C ALA A 203 6.47 -3.08 14.15
N LEU A 204 6.05 -2.47 13.04
CA LEU A 204 6.17 -1.02 12.84
C LEU A 204 5.35 -0.22 13.86
N LEU A 205 4.13 -0.67 14.16
CA LEU A 205 3.27 -0.05 15.17
C LEU A 205 3.89 -0.17 16.57
N ALA A 206 4.44 -1.33 16.91
CA ALA A 206 5.13 -1.53 18.20
C ALA A 206 6.36 -0.61 18.33
N LEU A 207 7.17 -0.47 17.27
CA LEU A 207 8.28 0.47 17.23
C LEU A 207 7.79 1.91 17.44
N ALA A 208 6.75 2.34 16.72
CA ALA A 208 6.21 3.70 16.85
C ALA A 208 5.71 3.98 18.28
N ALA A 209 5.06 3.01 18.91
CA ALA A 209 4.62 3.13 20.30
C ALA A 209 5.79 3.25 21.29
N ALA A 210 6.86 2.45 21.09
CA ALA A 210 8.07 2.53 21.92
C ALA A 210 8.75 3.91 21.80
N LEU A 211 8.85 4.47 20.59
CA LEU A 211 9.40 5.81 20.35
C LEU A 211 8.54 6.93 20.96
N CYS A 212 7.24 6.71 21.14
CA CYS A 212 6.36 7.64 21.86
C CYS A 212 6.61 7.65 23.37
N GLN A 213 7.07 6.53 23.95
CA GLN A 213 7.32 6.38 25.40
C GLN A 213 8.70 6.85 25.81
N ASN A 214 9.69 6.79 24.92
CA ASN A 214 11.08 7.16 25.16
C ASN A 214 11.32 8.67 24.94
N ARG A 215 10.66 9.51 25.73
CA ARG A 215 10.85 10.97 25.74
C ARG A 215 11.76 11.42 26.82
#